data_231ccf3babcd0abf52e45003e144532b
#
_entry.id   231ccf3babcd0abf52e45003e144532b
#
_cell.length_a   1.000
_cell.length_b   1.000
_cell.length_c   1.000
_cell.angle_alpha   90.00
_cell.angle_beta   90.00
_cell.angle_gamma   90.00
#
_symmetry.space_group_name_H-M   'P 1'
#
loop_
_entity.id
_entity.type
_entity.pdbx_description
1 polymer ?
#
loop_
_entity_poly.entity_id
_entity_poly.type
_entity_poly.pdbx_seq_one_letter_code
_entity_poly.pdbx_strand_id
1 'polypeptide(L)'
;MSKIIVSDTSCLILLDKLNLLFILKELFEEIAITPEIEKEYGQTLTAWIKVVAVQNKVYQTMLQSAIDLGEASAIALAIEKQNCLLILDDNKARKAATRLGINYIGALGLLVEAK
;
A
#
# COMPACT_ATOMS: atom_id res chain seq x y z
N MET A 1 10.23 -17.12 0.90
CA MET A 1 9.34 -16.28 1.75
C MET A 1 8.29 -15.62 0.88
N SER A 2 7.08 -15.57 1.37
CA SER A 2 6.02 -14.89 0.64
C SER A 2 6.26 -13.39 0.64
N LYS A 3 5.91 -12.77 -0.48
CA LYS A 3 5.98 -11.33 -0.64
C LYS A 3 4.87 -10.66 0.18
N ILE A 4 5.21 -9.59 0.87
CA ILE A 4 4.25 -8.78 1.60
C ILE A 4 3.70 -7.72 0.64
N ILE A 5 2.38 -7.59 0.59
CA ILE A 5 1.69 -6.65 -0.28
C ILE A 5 1.13 -5.52 0.58
N VAL A 6 1.51 -4.29 0.30
CA VAL A 6 1.04 -3.11 1.03
C VAL A 6 0.31 -2.19 0.07
N SER A 7 -0.94 -1.83 0.39
CA SER A 7 -1.72 -0.92 -0.45
C SER A 7 -1.78 0.47 0.15
N ASP A 8 -1.76 1.50 -0.70
CA ASP A 8 -2.07 2.85 -0.29
C ASP A 8 -3.59 3.05 -0.18
N THR A 9 -4.00 4.19 0.38
CA THR A 9 -5.41 4.50 0.58
C THR A 9 -6.14 4.70 -0.74
N SER A 10 -5.52 5.41 -1.67
CA SER A 10 -6.16 5.76 -2.95
C SER A 10 -6.56 4.54 -3.75
N CYS A 11 -5.70 3.53 -3.81
CA CYS A 11 -6.01 2.30 -4.54
C CYS A 11 -7.14 1.52 -3.87
N LEU A 12 -7.16 1.46 -2.53
CA LEU A 12 -8.27 0.82 -1.81
C LEU A 12 -9.59 1.50 -2.11
N ILE A 13 -9.62 2.82 -2.05
CA ILE A 13 -10.83 3.60 -2.30
C ILE A 13 -11.31 3.39 -3.73
N LEU A 14 -10.40 3.44 -4.70
CA LEU A 14 -10.73 3.26 -6.10
C LEU A 14 -11.34 1.90 -6.36
N LEU A 15 -10.69 0.83 -5.88
CA LEU A 15 -11.17 -0.52 -6.09
C LEU A 15 -12.50 -0.77 -5.37
N ASP A 16 -12.68 -0.20 -4.19
CA ASP A 16 -13.94 -0.31 -3.46
C ASP A 16 -15.09 0.37 -4.23
N LYS A 17 -14.86 1.56 -4.75
CA LYS A 17 -15.86 2.27 -5.56
C LYS A 17 -16.28 1.51 -6.81
N LEU A 18 -15.35 0.78 -7.40
CA LEU A 18 -15.62 -0.01 -8.60
C LEU A 18 -16.15 -1.42 -8.28
N ASN A 19 -16.34 -1.74 -7.00
CA ASN A 19 -16.72 -3.07 -6.54
C ASN A 19 -15.71 -4.15 -6.97
N LEU A 20 -14.42 -3.78 -7.00
CA LEU A 20 -13.33 -4.65 -7.46
C LEU A 20 -12.33 -4.97 -6.35
N LEU A 21 -12.64 -4.62 -5.10
CA LEU A 21 -11.71 -4.83 -3.99
C LEU A 21 -11.33 -6.31 -3.82
N PHE A 22 -12.27 -7.23 -4.15
CA PHE A 22 -12.04 -8.67 -4.09
C PHE A 22 -10.86 -9.13 -4.96
N ILE A 23 -10.48 -8.37 -5.97
CA ILE A 23 -9.35 -8.70 -6.85
C ILE A 23 -8.05 -8.81 -6.06
N LEU A 24 -7.89 -7.96 -5.03
CA LEU A 24 -6.70 -8.03 -4.17
C LEU A 24 -6.61 -9.34 -3.45
N LYS A 25 -7.74 -9.86 -2.96
CA LYS A 25 -7.77 -11.16 -2.32
C LYS A 25 -7.44 -12.28 -3.29
N GLU A 26 -7.99 -12.22 -4.50
CA GLU A 26 -7.74 -13.25 -5.51
C GLU A 26 -6.29 -13.30 -5.97
N LEU A 27 -5.66 -12.13 -6.11
CA LEU A 27 -4.28 -12.05 -6.58
C LEU A 27 -3.26 -12.38 -5.47
N PHE A 28 -3.52 -11.95 -4.24
CA PHE A 28 -2.51 -11.94 -3.18
C PHE A 28 -2.91 -12.71 -1.92
N GLU A 29 -4.16 -13.15 -1.82
CA GLU A 29 -4.76 -13.79 -0.65
C GLU A 29 -4.88 -12.85 0.56
N GLU A 30 -3.86 -12.04 0.82
CA GLU A 30 -3.81 -11.14 1.97
C GLU A 30 -3.02 -9.90 1.61
N ILE A 31 -3.46 -8.74 2.09
CA ILE A 31 -2.70 -7.49 1.96
C ILE A 31 -2.53 -6.86 3.34
N ALA A 32 -1.52 -5.99 3.45
CA ALA A 32 -1.26 -5.21 4.65
C ALA A 32 -1.53 -3.74 4.39
N ILE A 33 -2.01 -3.04 5.39
CA ILE A 33 -2.09 -1.58 5.39
C ILE A 33 -1.60 -1.08 6.75
N THR A 34 -1.22 0.19 6.80
CA THR A 34 -0.80 0.79 8.06
C THR A 34 -2.00 1.32 8.84
N PRO A 35 -1.86 1.60 10.16
CA PRO A 35 -2.92 2.26 10.90
C PRO A 35 -3.30 3.62 10.30
N GLU A 36 -2.34 4.34 9.74
CA GLU A 36 -2.58 5.61 9.07
C GLU A 36 -3.50 5.44 7.87
N ILE A 37 -3.25 4.40 7.06
CA ILE A 37 -4.09 4.08 5.90
C ILE A 37 -5.47 3.61 6.34
N GLU A 38 -5.55 2.81 7.38
CA GLU A 38 -6.83 2.34 7.93
C GLU A 38 -7.71 3.54 8.30
N LYS A 39 -7.13 4.53 8.97
CA LYS A 39 -7.84 5.73 9.37
C LYS A 39 -8.33 6.53 8.17
N GLU A 40 -7.48 6.70 7.16
CA GLU A 40 -7.84 7.43 5.94
C GLU A 40 -8.93 6.73 5.15
N TYR A 41 -8.83 5.40 5.06
CA TYR A 41 -9.81 4.59 4.33
C TYR A 41 -11.19 4.68 4.97
N GLY A 42 -11.27 4.60 6.30
CA GLY A 42 -12.50 4.86 7.06
C GLY A 42 -13.63 3.86 6.89
N GLN A 43 -13.39 2.73 6.23
CA GLN A 43 -14.39 1.69 6.01
C GLN A 43 -14.06 0.47 6.85
N THR A 44 -15.07 -0.38 7.06
CA THR A 44 -14.86 -1.66 7.76
C THR A 44 -13.94 -2.54 6.92
N LEU A 45 -12.94 -3.12 7.56
CA LEU A 45 -11.97 -3.98 6.86
C LEU A 45 -12.47 -5.42 6.82
N THR A 46 -12.17 -6.09 5.71
CA THR A 46 -12.38 -7.53 5.59
C THR A 46 -11.23 -8.28 6.26
N ALA A 47 -11.45 -9.57 6.56
CA ALA A 47 -10.48 -10.37 7.31
C ALA A 47 -9.11 -10.51 6.62
N TRP A 48 -9.06 -10.40 5.30
CA TRP A 48 -7.81 -10.55 4.54
C TRP A 48 -7.01 -9.25 4.40
N ILE A 49 -7.51 -8.14 4.94
CA ILE A 49 -6.76 -6.88 5.04
C ILE A 49 -6.22 -6.78 6.47
N LYS A 50 -4.91 -6.85 6.61
CA LYS A 50 -4.25 -6.81 7.92
C LYS A 50 -3.67 -5.44 8.19
N VAL A 51 -3.81 -4.96 9.43
CA VAL A 51 -3.22 -3.68 9.84
C VAL A 51 -1.87 -3.96 10.48
N VAL A 52 -0.81 -3.40 9.93
CA VAL A 52 0.56 -3.61 10.40
C VAL A 52 1.20 -2.25 10.65
N ALA A 53 1.58 -1.99 11.89
CA ALA A 53 2.21 -0.72 12.25
C ALA A 53 3.67 -0.66 11.85
N VAL A 54 4.11 0.53 11.42
CA VAL A 54 5.53 0.80 11.21
C VAL A 54 6.21 0.88 12.57
N GLN A 55 7.27 0.13 12.79
CA GLN A 55 7.99 0.13 14.07
C GLN A 55 8.99 1.27 14.16
N ASN A 56 9.78 1.49 13.10
CA ASN A 56 10.73 2.59 13.05
C ASN A 56 10.18 3.70 12.13
N LYS A 57 9.77 4.80 12.71
CA LYS A 57 9.09 5.87 11.98
C LYS A 57 10.03 6.93 11.40
N VAL A 58 11.33 6.72 11.42
CA VAL A 58 12.29 7.69 10.88
C VAL A 58 12.01 7.99 9.42
N TYR A 59 11.91 6.95 8.57
CA TYR A 59 11.63 7.16 7.15
C TYR A 59 10.26 7.76 6.90
N GLN A 60 9.26 7.34 7.68
CA GLN A 60 7.91 7.90 7.57
C GLN A 60 7.94 9.41 7.84
N THR A 61 8.60 9.82 8.92
CA THR A 61 8.72 11.23 9.28
C THR A 61 9.42 12.03 8.19
N MET A 62 10.51 11.52 7.65
CA MET A 62 11.25 12.18 6.58
C MET A 62 10.40 12.33 5.31
N LEU A 63 9.66 11.29 4.95
CA LEU A 63 8.86 11.29 3.73
C LEU A 63 7.63 12.18 3.81
N GLN A 64 7.13 12.47 5.02
CA GLN A 64 5.95 13.30 5.21
C GLN A 64 6.12 14.73 4.70
N SER A 65 7.34 15.19 4.50
CA SER A 65 7.60 16.52 3.94
C SER A 65 7.34 16.58 2.43
N ALA A 66 7.30 15.45 1.76
CA ALA A 66 7.17 15.35 0.29
C ALA A 66 5.90 14.67 -0.17
N ILE A 67 5.36 13.75 0.63
CA ILE A 67 4.17 12.95 0.28
C ILE A 67 3.24 12.88 1.50
N ASP A 68 2.00 12.47 1.30
CA ASP A 68 1.05 12.46 2.42
C ASP A 68 1.36 11.34 3.42
N LEU A 69 0.71 11.41 4.57
CA LEU A 69 0.99 10.52 5.71
C LEU A 69 0.74 9.05 5.38
N GLY A 70 -0.38 8.75 4.71
CA GLY A 70 -0.69 7.36 4.35
C GLY A 70 0.36 6.76 3.44
N GLU A 71 0.76 7.50 2.40
CA GLU A 71 1.78 7.04 1.47
C GLU A 71 3.15 6.92 2.13
N ALA A 72 3.50 7.88 2.99
CA ALA A 72 4.75 7.82 3.74
C ALA A 72 4.79 6.59 4.64
N SER A 73 3.68 6.26 5.31
CA SER A 73 3.60 5.09 6.16
C SER A 73 3.72 3.78 5.36
N ALA A 74 3.11 3.72 4.18
CA ALA A 74 3.20 2.53 3.32
C ALA A 74 4.64 2.28 2.87
N ILE A 75 5.34 3.33 2.44
CA ILE A 75 6.73 3.22 2.01
C ILE A 75 7.63 2.82 3.19
N ALA A 76 7.41 3.42 4.36
CA ALA A 76 8.18 3.08 5.56
C ALA A 76 7.99 1.61 5.95
N LEU A 77 6.76 1.10 5.85
CA LEU A 77 6.48 -0.30 6.12
C LEU A 77 7.19 -1.21 5.12
N ALA A 78 7.20 -0.82 3.84
CA ALA A 78 7.89 -1.57 2.79
C ALA A 78 9.39 -1.66 3.06
N ILE A 79 9.99 -0.58 3.54
CA ILE A 79 11.41 -0.57 3.91
C ILE A 79 11.69 -1.59 5.01
N GLU A 80 10.84 -1.62 6.04
CA GLU A 80 11.00 -2.56 7.15
C GLU A 80 10.87 -4.02 6.74
N LYS A 81 9.94 -4.30 5.85
CA LYS A 81 9.58 -5.67 5.48
C LYS A 81 10.44 -6.26 4.37
N GLN A 82 11.24 -5.49 3.71
CA GLN A 82 12.20 -5.88 2.66
C GLN A 82 11.58 -6.56 1.44
N ASN A 83 10.97 -7.73 1.56
CA ASN A 83 10.32 -8.40 0.42
C ASN A 83 8.88 -7.92 0.31
N CYS A 84 8.69 -6.76 -0.33
CA CYS A 84 7.42 -6.06 -0.35
C CYS A 84 7.09 -5.54 -1.74
N LEU A 85 5.80 -5.59 -2.09
CA LEU A 85 5.26 -4.91 -3.27
C LEU A 85 4.26 -3.87 -2.78
N LEU A 86 4.44 -2.63 -3.21
CA LEU A 86 3.49 -1.54 -2.91
C LEU A 86 2.45 -1.43 -4.02
N ILE A 87 1.21 -1.24 -3.64
CA ILE A 87 0.15 -0.85 -4.57
C ILE A 87 0.01 0.67 -4.43
N LEU A 88 0.39 1.42 -5.47
CA LEU A 88 0.67 2.83 -5.32
C LEU A 88 0.46 3.57 -6.65
N ASP A 89 -0.43 4.56 -6.66
CA ASP A 89 -0.72 5.32 -7.89
C ASP A 89 -0.14 6.74 -7.91
N ASP A 90 0.13 7.34 -6.77
CA ASP A 90 0.64 8.72 -6.73
C ASP A 90 2.05 8.84 -7.30
N ASN A 91 2.26 9.82 -8.18
CA ASN A 91 3.55 9.99 -8.85
C ASN A 91 4.68 10.37 -7.91
N LYS A 92 4.42 11.23 -6.93
CA LYS A 92 5.46 11.62 -5.96
C LYS A 92 5.87 10.44 -5.09
N ALA A 93 4.90 9.64 -4.66
CA ALA A 93 5.17 8.45 -3.88
C ALA A 93 5.91 7.39 -4.72
N ARG A 94 5.56 7.24 -5.99
CA ARG A 94 6.26 6.33 -6.90
C ARG A 94 7.72 6.72 -7.09
N LYS A 95 8.00 8.01 -7.22
CA LYS A 95 9.38 8.50 -7.32
C LYS A 95 10.17 8.17 -6.06
N ALA A 96 9.57 8.36 -4.89
CA ALA A 96 10.21 8.02 -3.62
C ALA A 96 10.48 6.51 -3.52
N ALA A 97 9.51 5.68 -3.88
CA ALA A 97 9.67 4.22 -3.88
C ALA A 97 10.80 3.79 -4.82
N THR A 98 10.86 4.37 -6.01
CA THR A 98 11.91 4.06 -6.99
C THR A 98 13.29 4.40 -6.43
N ARG A 99 13.44 5.56 -5.80
CA ARG A 99 14.71 5.97 -5.20
C ARG A 99 15.17 5.04 -4.08
N LEU A 100 14.21 4.47 -3.38
CA LEU A 100 14.48 3.56 -2.26
C LEU A 100 14.57 2.09 -2.68
N GLY A 101 14.44 1.81 -3.97
CA GLY A 101 14.52 0.46 -4.48
C GLY A 101 13.33 -0.43 -4.16
N ILE A 102 12.15 0.18 -3.92
CA ILE A 102 10.94 -0.55 -3.57
C ILE A 102 10.09 -0.75 -4.82
N ASN A 103 9.67 -1.99 -5.06
CA ASN A 103 8.81 -2.32 -6.19
C ASN A 103 7.37 -1.86 -5.93
N TYR A 104 6.70 -1.38 -6.96
CA TYR A 104 5.29 -0.97 -6.87
C TYR A 104 4.53 -1.34 -8.13
N ILE A 105 3.20 -1.38 -8.00
CA ILE A 105 2.27 -1.58 -9.11
C ILE A 105 1.07 -0.65 -8.88
N GLY A 106 0.51 -0.10 -9.94
CA GLY A 106 -0.69 0.74 -9.84
C GLY A 106 -1.97 -0.07 -9.95
N ALA A 107 -3.11 0.59 -9.69
CA ALA A 107 -4.41 -0.07 -9.78
C ALA A 107 -4.67 -0.64 -11.18
N LEU A 108 -4.30 0.10 -12.22
CA LEU A 108 -4.47 -0.39 -13.60
C LEU A 108 -3.65 -1.66 -13.85
N GLY A 109 -2.42 -1.70 -13.35
CA GLY A 109 -1.56 -2.89 -13.44
C GLY A 109 -2.18 -4.09 -12.76
N LEU A 110 -2.84 -3.88 -11.61
CA LEU A 110 -3.56 -4.94 -10.91
C LEU A 110 -4.69 -5.51 -11.74
N LEU A 111 -5.46 -4.66 -12.43
CA LEU A 111 -6.56 -5.10 -13.26
C LEU A 111 -6.07 -5.91 -14.45
N VAL A 112 -4.92 -5.58 -15.00
CA VAL A 112 -4.28 -6.36 -16.07
C VAL A 112 -3.85 -7.73 -15.56
N GLU A 113 -3.24 -7.79 -14.37
CA GLU A 113 -2.82 -9.06 -13.77
C GLU A 113 -3.99 -9.98 -13.44
N ALA A 114 -5.13 -9.41 -13.06
CA ALA A 114 -6.33 -10.17 -12.69
C ALA A 114 -7.07 -10.76 -13.90
N LYS A 115 -6.70 -10.38 -15.09
CA LYS A 115 -7.38 -10.75 -16.31
C LYS A 115 -7.21 -12.23 -16.69
#